data_f76e033460f47ef962cb11143e7b231c
#
_entry.id   f76e033460f47ef962cb11143e7b231c
#
_cell.length_a   1.000
_cell.length_b   1.000
_cell.length_c   1.000
_cell.angle_alpha   90.00
_cell.angle_beta   90.00
_cell.angle_gamma   90.00
#
_symmetry.space_group_name_H-M   'P 1'
#
loop_
_entity.id
_entity.type
_entity.pdbx_description
1 polymer ?
#
loop_
_entity_poly.entity_id
_entity_poly.type
_entity_poly.pdbx_seq_one_letter_code
_entity_poly.pdbx_strand_id
1 'polypeptide(L)'
;MAVLWLLWPCRVGLGWGHEGHAVVGLIAERYMTAEALTRASDLLDGSTIDSVASWADDYRRDHRETGPWHYIDVPLADSELDMARECPNNECVIAKTEQFLAVLKDPKADRATKAETLKFVIHFVGDMHQPLHDEDDGDKGGNARPVTFEGHPDNLHWVWDTGLLEHINRNQQDLAAELARHITDEDRATWTQGSIEDWVMEGHRLAQAVAYGDLGSQNPAVISPDYEKQAAPVIETQLEKAGVRLAYLLNTALK
;
A
#
# COMPACT_ATOMS: atom_id res chain seq x y z
N MET A 1 8.20 -10.75 43.55
CA MET A 1 8.34 -9.62 42.59
C MET A 1 7.34 -9.84 41.45
N ALA A 2 6.31 -9.03 41.41
CA ALA A 2 5.31 -9.12 40.33
C ALA A 2 5.85 -8.37 39.10
N VAL A 3 6.08 -9.09 38.02
CA VAL A 3 6.41 -8.48 36.71
C VAL A 3 5.14 -7.87 36.17
N LEU A 4 5.03 -6.54 36.24
CA LEU A 4 3.97 -5.81 35.53
C LEU A 4 4.27 -5.92 34.03
N TRP A 5 3.49 -6.72 33.30
CA TRP A 5 3.42 -6.65 31.87
C TRP A 5 2.68 -5.35 31.51
N LEU A 6 3.43 -4.33 31.18
CA LEU A 6 2.86 -3.14 30.52
C LEU A 6 2.28 -3.61 29.20
N LEU A 7 0.95 -3.65 29.11
CA LEU A 7 0.22 -3.79 27.85
C LEU A 7 0.54 -2.55 27.01
N TRP A 8 1.54 -2.65 26.17
CA TRP A 8 1.81 -1.64 25.15
C TRP A 8 0.65 -1.69 24.17
N PRO A 9 0.06 -0.56 23.76
CA PRO A 9 -0.96 -0.58 22.73
C PRO A 9 -0.31 -1.11 21.46
N CYS A 10 -0.74 -2.28 20.99
CA CYS A 10 -0.36 -2.82 19.70
C CYS A 10 -0.81 -1.78 18.67
N ARG A 11 0.13 -1.11 18.03
CA ARG A 11 -0.16 -0.23 16.90
C ARG A 11 -0.59 -1.15 15.77
N VAL A 12 -1.82 -1.04 15.33
CA VAL A 12 -2.31 -1.77 14.16
C VAL A 12 -1.80 -1.02 12.95
N GLY A 13 -0.99 -1.66 12.14
CA GLY A 13 -0.56 -1.12 10.86
C GLY A 13 -1.77 -0.84 9.95
N LEU A 14 -1.72 0.24 9.21
CA LEU A 14 -2.81 0.78 8.39
C LEU A 14 -2.36 1.00 6.92
N GLY A 15 -1.65 0.03 6.32
CA GLY A 15 -1.03 0.20 5.00
C GLY A 15 0.16 1.16 5.06
N TRP A 16 0.69 1.59 3.92
CA TRP A 16 1.60 2.72 3.95
C TRP A 16 0.99 3.79 4.84
N GLY A 17 1.56 4.14 5.96
CA GLY A 17 1.02 5.17 6.85
C GLY A 17 0.52 6.39 6.07
N HIS A 18 -0.20 7.29 6.72
CA HIS A 18 -0.80 8.45 6.05
C HIS A 18 0.15 9.15 5.05
N GLU A 19 1.44 9.25 5.40
CA GLU A 19 2.46 9.90 4.57
C GLU A 19 2.77 9.11 3.30
N GLY A 20 2.89 7.78 3.37
CA GLY A 20 3.19 6.95 2.20
C GLY A 20 2.05 6.95 1.19
N HIS A 21 0.79 6.83 1.63
CA HIS A 21 -0.36 6.98 0.74
C HIS A 21 -0.42 8.36 0.08
N ALA A 22 -0.10 9.42 0.80
CA ALA A 22 -0.03 10.75 0.23
C ALA A 22 1.08 10.88 -0.82
N VAL A 23 2.26 10.28 -0.59
CA VAL A 23 3.36 10.22 -1.58
C VAL A 23 2.92 9.50 -2.85
N VAL A 24 2.22 8.37 -2.74
CA VAL A 24 1.64 7.66 -3.89
C VAL A 24 0.68 8.56 -4.67
N GLY A 25 -0.21 9.27 -3.98
CA GLY A 25 -1.16 10.23 -4.58
C GLY A 25 -0.44 11.35 -5.33
N LEU A 26 0.56 11.98 -4.71
CA LEU A 26 1.36 13.06 -5.29
C LEU A 26 2.15 12.62 -6.54
N ILE A 27 2.71 11.41 -6.52
CA ILE A 27 3.38 10.83 -7.70
C ILE A 27 2.34 10.57 -8.80
N ALA A 28 1.18 10.01 -8.46
CA ALA A 28 0.13 9.73 -9.45
C ALA A 28 -0.34 11.00 -10.16
N GLU A 29 -0.59 12.10 -9.44
CA GLU A 29 -1.02 13.37 -10.03
C GLU A 29 -0.06 13.89 -11.11
N ARG A 30 1.25 13.62 -10.99
CA ARG A 30 2.24 14.03 -12.00
C ARG A 30 2.11 13.29 -13.33
N TYR A 31 1.58 12.08 -13.31
CA TYR A 31 1.47 11.21 -14.48
C TYR A 31 0.02 11.02 -14.97
N MET A 32 -0.94 11.62 -14.27
CA MET A 32 -2.33 11.68 -14.74
C MET A 32 -2.48 12.66 -15.89
N THR A 33 -3.37 12.33 -16.82
CA THR A 33 -3.77 13.26 -17.90
C THR A 33 -4.60 14.41 -17.33
N ALA A 34 -4.59 15.55 -17.99
CA ALA A 34 -5.40 16.70 -17.58
C ALA A 34 -6.90 16.36 -17.50
N GLU A 35 -7.39 15.48 -18.38
CA GLU A 35 -8.77 15.01 -18.37
C GLU A 35 -9.05 14.17 -17.12
N ALA A 36 -8.20 13.18 -16.81
CA ALA A 36 -8.36 12.33 -15.62
C ALA A 36 -8.26 13.14 -14.33
N LEU A 37 -7.33 14.09 -14.24
CA LEU A 37 -7.21 15.01 -13.10
C LEU A 37 -8.47 15.85 -12.90
N THR A 38 -9.02 16.42 -13.98
CA THR A 38 -10.25 17.21 -13.92
C THR A 38 -11.42 16.37 -13.41
N ARG A 39 -11.60 15.18 -13.97
CA ARG A 39 -12.68 14.28 -13.54
C ARG A 39 -12.50 13.77 -12.11
N ALA A 40 -11.28 13.46 -11.70
CA ALA A 40 -10.99 13.09 -10.32
C ALA A 40 -11.33 14.23 -9.36
N SER A 41 -10.87 15.45 -9.65
CA SER A 41 -11.18 16.64 -8.86
C SER A 41 -12.69 16.91 -8.76
N ASP A 42 -13.43 16.76 -9.88
CA ASP A 42 -14.88 16.88 -9.89
C ASP A 42 -15.56 15.84 -8.99
N LEU A 43 -15.11 14.58 -9.01
CA LEU A 43 -15.64 13.52 -8.15
C LEU A 43 -15.30 13.75 -6.68
N LEU A 44 -14.12 14.28 -6.39
CA LEU A 44 -13.61 14.52 -5.04
C LEU A 44 -14.00 15.91 -4.47
N ASP A 45 -14.93 16.62 -5.11
CA ASP A 45 -15.37 17.97 -4.68
C ASP A 45 -14.22 18.99 -4.53
N GLY A 46 -13.22 18.89 -5.42
CA GLY A 46 -12.05 19.76 -5.43
C GLY A 46 -10.90 19.31 -4.52
N SER A 47 -11.03 18.19 -3.81
CA SER A 47 -9.92 17.59 -3.06
C SER A 47 -8.88 16.98 -4.01
N THR A 48 -7.62 16.97 -3.60
CA THR A 48 -6.51 16.36 -4.34
C THR A 48 -6.41 14.86 -4.06
N ILE A 49 -5.74 14.11 -4.93
CA ILE A 49 -5.55 12.65 -4.78
C ILE A 49 -4.82 12.33 -3.46
N ASP A 50 -3.73 13.06 -3.17
CA ASP A 50 -2.96 12.86 -1.94
C ASP A 50 -3.79 13.14 -0.67
N SER A 51 -4.66 14.14 -0.71
CA SER A 51 -5.47 14.53 0.45
C SER A 51 -6.53 13.50 0.85
N VAL A 52 -6.93 12.62 -0.06
CA VAL A 52 -7.91 11.56 0.18
C VAL A 52 -7.29 10.16 0.25
N ALA A 53 -5.97 10.07 0.05
CA ALA A 53 -5.30 8.78 -0.13
C ALA A 53 -5.40 7.83 1.08
N SER A 54 -5.54 8.35 2.30
CA SER A 54 -5.74 7.55 3.52
C SER A 54 -7.21 7.44 3.96
N TRP A 55 -8.15 7.94 3.14
CA TRP A 55 -9.57 7.99 3.53
C TRP A 55 -10.16 6.59 3.83
N ALA A 56 -9.73 5.55 3.12
CA ALA A 56 -10.27 4.20 3.32
C ALA A 56 -9.89 3.61 4.69
N ASP A 57 -8.75 3.97 5.25
CA ASP A 57 -8.37 3.61 6.61
C ASP A 57 -9.27 4.25 7.67
N ASP A 58 -9.61 5.52 7.49
CA ASP A 58 -10.55 6.18 8.38
C ASP A 58 -11.95 5.59 8.24
N TYR A 59 -12.39 5.31 7.01
CA TYR A 59 -13.67 4.68 6.71
C TYR A 59 -13.81 3.30 7.37
N ARG A 60 -12.76 2.48 7.33
CA ARG A 60 -12.69 1.16 7.95
C ARG A 60 -12.96 1.16 9.46
N ARG A 61 -12.73 2.26 10.17
CA ARG A 61 -12.96 2.34 11.63
C ARG A 61 -14.43 2.12 11.98
N ASP A 62 -15.33 2.64 11.15
CA ASP A 62 -16.78 2.51 11.32
C ASP A 62 -17.38 1.39 10.43
N HIS A 63 -16.63 0.92 9.42
CA HIS A 63 -16.98 -0.07 8.40
C HIS A 63 -16.00 -1.25 8.42
N ARG A 64 -16.02 -2.00 9.52
CA ARG A 64 -15.05 -3.10 9.76
C ARG A 64 -15.11 -4.22 8.73
N GLU A 65 -16.23 -4.37 8.03
CA GLU A 65 -16.41 -5.29 6.92
C GLU A 65 -15.47 -5.00 5.74
N THR A 66 -14.97 -3.77 5.61
CA THR A 66 -14.01 -3.38 4.56
C THR A 66 -12.56 -3.75 4.90
N GLY A 67 -12.30 -4.20 6.12
CA GLY A 67 -10.96 -4.56 6.57
C GLY A 67 -10.21 -5.51 5.63
N PRO A 68 -10.80 -6.64 5.20
CA PRO A 68 -10.15 -7.58 4.26
C PRO A 68 -9.84 -6.99 2.88
N TRP A 69 -10.45 -5.86 2.50
CA TRP A 69 -10.25 -5.25 1.18
C TRP A 69 -8.88 -4.61 1.00
N HIS A 70 -8.14 -4.42 2.10
CA HIS A 70 -6.86 -3.72 2.13
C HIS A 70 -5.65 -4.60 1.86
N TYR A 71 -5.81 -5.93 1.81
CA TYR A 71 -4.70 -6.86 1.70
C TYR A 71 -5.12 -8.17 1.00
N ILE A 72 -4.15 -9.04 0.78
CA ILE A 72 -4.36 -10.42 0.40
C ILE A 72 -3.33 -11.31 1.10
N ASP A 73 -3.79 -12.34 1.80
CA ASP A 73 -2.94 -13.22 2.61
C ASP A 73 -2.38 -14.37 1.76
N VAL A 74 -1.39 -14.09 0.89
CA VAL A 74 -0.67 -15.14 0.17
C VAL A 74 0.33 -15.78 1.15
N PRO A 75 0.28 -17.11 1.41
CA PRO A 75 1.23 -17.73 2.31
C PRO A 75 2.68 -17.43 1.92
N LEU A 76 3.49 -16.93 2.85
CA LEU A 76 4.85 -16.47 2.56
C LEU A 76 5.72 -17.51 1.85
N ALA A 77 5.46 -18.81 2.07
CA ALA A 77 6.19 -19.89 1.42
C ALA A 77 5.75 -20.18 -0.03
N ASP A 78 4.61 -19.64 -0.47
CA ASP A 78 4.05 -19.91 -1.78
C ASP A 78 4.71 -19.03 -2.86
N SER A 79 4.82 -19.55 -4.07
CA SER A 79 5.37 -18.83 -5.23
C SER A 79 4.31 -18.39 -6.24
N GLU A 80 3.07 -18.83 -6.04
CA GLU A 80 1.93 -18.60 -6.92
C GLU A 80 0.71 -18.18 -6.11
N LEU A 81 -0.12 -17.33 -6.69
CA LEU A 81 -1.38 -16.85 -6.14
C LEU A 81 -2.50 -17.85 -6.46
N ASP A 82 -3.27 -18.25 -5.46
CA ASP A 82 -4.53 -18.97 -5.62
C ASP A 82 -5.72 -18.09 -5.17
N MET A 83 -6.29 -17.36 -6.12
CA MET A 83 -7.42 -16.46 -5.86
C MET A 83 -8.62 -17.13 -5.20
N ALA A 84 -8.84 -18.44 -5.42
CA ALA A 84 -9.94 -19.15 -4.80
C ALA A 84 -9.70 -19.37 -3.29
N ARG A 85 -8.46 -19.50 -2.88
CA ARG A 85 -8.03 -19.68 -1.49
C ARG A 85 -7.86 -18.35 -0.77
N GLU A 86 -7.11 -17.40 -1.38
CA GLU A 86 -6.64 -16.19 -0.72
C GLU A 86 -7.60 -15.00 -0.85
N CYS A 87 -8.54 -15.07 -1.81
CA CYS A 87 -9.56 -14.03 -2.01
C CYS A 87 -10.99 -14.60 -1.94
N PRO A 88 -11.39 -15.25 -0.83
CA PRO A 88 -12.72 -15.85 -0.72
C PRO A 88 -13.81 -14.78 -0.84
N ASN A 89 -14.85 -15.07 -1.60
CA ASN A 89 -15.96 -14.15 -1.88
C ASN A 89 -15.58 -12.84 -2.58
N ASN A 90 -14.41 -12.75 -3.19
CA ASN A 90 -13.85 -11.52 -3.77
C ASN A 90 -13.68 -10.38 -2.73
N GLU A 91 -13.34 -10.75 -1.49
CA GLU A 91 -13.12 -9.80 -0.39
C GLU A 91 -11.62 -9.62 -0.11
N CYS A 92 -10.85 -9.19 -1.10
CA CYS A 92 -9.43 -8.87 -0.99
C CYS A 92 -9.08 -7.65 -1.85
N VAL A 93 -7.88 -7.10 -1.70
CA VAL A 93 -7.43 -5.89 -2.39
C VAL A 93 -7.48 -6.01 -3.92
N ILE A 94 -7.14 -7.16 -4.49
CA ILE A 94 -7.17 -7.40 -5.93
C ILE A 94 -8.60 -7.28 -6.46
N ALA A 95 -9.50 -8.12 -5.95
CA ALA A 95 -10.87 -8.19 -6.45
C ALA A 95 -11.64 -6.87 -6.24
N LYS A 96 -11.43 -6.21 -5.10
CA LYS A 96 -12.07 -4.90 -4.83
C LYS A 96 -11.53 -3.81 -5.74
N THR A 97 -10.24 -3.77 -5.99
CA THR A 97 -9.67 -2.78 -6.94
C THR A 97 -10.24 -2.98 -8.34
N GLU A 98 -10.31 -4.22 -8.83
CA GLU A 98 -10.91 -4.51 -10.15
C GLU A 98 -12.40 -4.16 -10.22
N GLN A 99 -13.15 -4.53 -9.19
CA GLN A 99 -14.57 -4.18 -9.06
C GLN A 99 -14.78 -2.67 -9.10
N PHE A 100 -13.99 -1.93 -8.36
CA PHE A 100 -14.11 -0.47 -8.26
C PHE A 100 -13.65 0.23 -9.53
N LEU A 101 -12.62 -0.27 -10.20
CA LEU A 101 -12.25 0.22 -11.54
C LEU A 101 -13.36 0.00 -12.57
N ALA A 102 -14.11 -1.10 -12.47
CA ALA A 102 -15.27 -1.32 -13.32
C ALA A 102 -16.40 -0.31 -13.04
N VAL A 103 -16.65 0.01 -11.76
CA VAL A 103 -17.64 1.04 -11.36
C VAL A 103 -17.24 2.42 -11.88
N LEU A 104 -15.97 2.81 -11.80
CA LEU A 104 -15.50 4.10 -12.33
C LEU A 104 -15.74 4.23 -13.83
N LYS A 105 -15.60 3.13 -14.58
CA LYS A 105 -15.83 3.06 -16.03
C LYS A 105 -17.31 3.00 -16.42
N ASP A 106 -18.21 2.61 -15.50
CA ASP A 106 -19.63 2.45 -15.82
C ASP A 106 -20.31 3.83 -15.99
N PRO A 107 -20.82 4.18 -17.18
CA PRO A 107 -21.52 5.44 -17.40
C PRO A 107 -22.86 5.54 -16.64
N LYS A 108 -23.36 4.43 -16.10
CA LYS A 108 -24.63 4.38 -15.34
C LYS A 108 -24.43 4.52 -13.84
N ALA A 109 -23.22 4.34 -13.34
CA ALA A 109 -22.92 4.54 -11.92
C ALA A 109 -23.11 6.02 -11.55
N ASP A 110 -23.81 6.27 -10.44
CA ASP A 110 -24.03 7.63 -9.97
C ASP A 110 -22.75 8.27 -9.44
N ARG A 111 -22.79 9.60 -9.31
CA ARG A 111 -21.62 10.39 -8.90
C ARG A 111 -21.13 10.03 -7.49
N ALA A 112 -22.04 9.81 -6.55
CA ALA A 112 -21.66 9.53 -5.16
C ALA A 112 -20.94 8.18 -5.05
N THR A 113 -21.49 7.15 -5.73
CA THR A 113 -20.85 5.83 -5.83
C THR A 113 -19.46 5.93 -6.47
N LYS A 114 -19.32 6.69 -7.56
CA LYS A 114 -17.99 6.89 -8.19
C LYS A 114 -17.01 7.63 -7.30
N ALA A 115 -17.47 8.64 -6.56
CA ALA A 115 -16.62 9.41 -5.65
C ALA A 115 -16.06 8.53 -4.50
N GLU A 116 -16.89 7.70 -3.90
CA GLU A 116 -16.47 6.75 -2.86
C GLU A 116 -15.53 5.69 -3.46
N THR A 117 -15.90 5.10 -4.58
CA THR A 117 -15.11 4.11 -5.32
C THR A 117 -13.72 4.64 -5.69
N LEU A 118 -13.63 5.91 -6.12
CA LEU A 118 -12.35 6.54 -6.46
C LEU A 118 -11.41 6.60 -5.26
N LYS A 119 -11.92 6.95 -4.09
CA LYS A 119 -11.12 7.00 -2.85
C LYS A 119 -10.57 5.62 -2.47
N PHE A 120 -11.39 4.57 -2.62
CA PHE A 120 -10.92 3.19 -2.42
C PHE A 120 -9.82 2.80 -3.41
N VAL A 121 -9.98 3.08 -4.72
CA VAL A 121 -8.95 2.76 -5.72
C VAL A 121 -7.64 3.48 -5.42
N ILE A 122 -7.70 4.76 -5.05
CA ILE A 122 -6.52 5.54 -4.68
C ILE A 122 -5.76 4.87 -3.54
N HIS A 123 -6.47 4.44 -2.50
CA HIS A 123 -5.89 3.81 -1.32
C HIS A 123 -5.36 2.40 -1.62
N PHE A 124 -6.18 1.54 -2.22
CA PHE A 124 -5.83 0.13 -2.45
C PHE A 124 -4.64 -0.06 -3.40
N VAL A 125 -4.46 0.86 -4.35
CA VAL A 125 -3.23 0.83 -5.17
C VAL A 125 -1.99 1.14 -4.32
N GLY A 126 -2.11 1.95 -3.29
CA GLY A 126 -1.05 2.09 -2.28
C GLY A 126 -0.83 0.79 -1.52
N ASP A 127 -1.89 0.22 -0.96
CA ASP A 127 -1.83 -1.00 -0.13
C ASP A 127 -1.15 -2.17 -0.86
N MET A 128 -1.56 -2.50 -2.10
CA MET A 128 -0.99 -3.60 -2.88
C MET A 128 0.47 -3.39 -3.33
N HIS A 129 1.09 -2.29 -2.95
CA HIS A 129 2.51 -2.02 -3.15
C HIS A 129 3.29 -2.00 -1.83
N GLN A 130 2.62 -2.25 -0.70
CA GLN A 130 3.27 -2.50 0.57
C GLN A 130 3.47 -4.01 0.73
N PRO A 131 4.71 -4.51 0.71
CA PRO A 131 4.97 -5.96 0.63
C PRO A 131 4.26 -6.81 1.69
N LEU A 132 4.04 -6.29 2.90
CA LEU A 132 3.37 -7.01 3.98
C LEU A 132 1.82 -6.98 3.88
N HIS A 133 1.26 -6.33 2.86
CA HIS A 133 -0.16 -6.44 2.50
C HIS A 133 -0.43 -7.57 1.48
N ASP A 134 0.63 -8.19 0.97
CA ASP A 134 0.57 -9.19 -0.08
C ASP A 134 0.97 -10.58 0.42
N GLU A 135 1.07 -10.78 1.75
CA GLU A 135 1.54 -12.03 2.33
C GLU A 135 1.01 -12.28 3.74
N ASP A 136 1.10 -13.54 4.21
CA ASP A 136 0.95 -13.93 5.61
C ASP A 136 1.86 -15.11 5.96
N ASP A 137 2.80 -14.91 6.90
CA ASP A 137 3.60 -15.98 7.53
C ASP A 137 2.89 -16.59 8.77
N GLY A 138 1.57 -16.52 8.82
CA GLY A 138 0.78 -16.89 10.00
C GLY A 138 0.84 -15.82 11.10
N ASP A 139 1.29 -14.63 10.77
CA ASP A 139 1.50 -13.51 11.68
C ASP A 139 0.72 -12.25 11.29
N LYS A 140 -0.26 -12.39 10.40
CA LYS A 140 -1.14 -11.31 9.94
C LYS A 140 -0.38 -10.21 9.20
N GLY A 141 0.41 -10.59 8.21
CA GLY A 141 1.22 -9.67 7.46
C GLY A 141 2.20 -8.91 8.36
N GLY A 142 2.90 -9.61 9.24
CA GLY A 142 3.87 -9.00 10.18
C GLY A 142 3.27 -8.26 11.38
N ASN A 143 1.93 -8.12 11.50
CA ASN A 143 1.30 -7.46 12.66
C ASN A 143 1.53 -8.21 13.97
N ALA A 144 1.65 -9.54 13.92
CA ALA A 144 1.98 -10.37 15.08
C ALA A 144 3.48 -10.74 15.15
N ARG A 145 4.33 -10.22 14.27
CA ARG A 145 5.78 -10.40 14.28
C ARG A 145 6.45 -9.33 15.14
N PRO A 146 6.87 -9.63 16.37
CA PRO A 146 7.50 -8.63 17.23
C PRO A 146 8.92 -8.32 16.76
N VAL A 147 9.24 -7.03 16.74
CA VAL A 147 10.57 -6.52 16.41
C VAL A 147 11.02 -5.49 17.45
N THR A 148 12.31 -5.18 17.44
CA THR A 148 12.86 -4.01 18.14
C THR A 148 13.33 -3.02 17.08
N PHE A 149 12.72 -1.86 17.04
CA PHE A 149 13.06 -0.77 16.14
C PHE A 149 13.52 0.44 16.95
N GLU A 150 14.70 1.00 16.68
CA GLU A 150 15.32 2.09 17.45
C GLU A 150 15.39 1.85 18.98
N GLY A 151 15.53 0.60 19.38
CA GLY A 151 15.55 0.21 20.79
C GLY A 151 14.16 0.13 21.45
N HIS A 152 13.08 0.33 20.70
CA HIS A 152 11.70 0.23 21.16
C HIS A 152 11.01 -1.01 20.60
N PRO A 153 10.13 -1.68 21.38
CA PRO A 153 9.34 -2.80 20.88
C PRO A 153 8.25 -2.30 19.92
N ASP A 154 8.12 -2.98 18.77
CA ASP A 154 7.06 -2.74 17.80
C ASP A 154 6.75 -4.04 17.05
N ASN A 155 5.96 -3.97 15.97
CA ASN A 155 5.71 -5.07 15.06
C ASN A 155 6.28 -4.76 13.66
N LEU A 156 6.56 -5.82 12.89
CA LEU A 156 7.19 -5.69 11.58
C LEU A 156 6.33 -4.88 10.62
N HIS A 157 5.01 -5.08 10.65
CA HIS A 157 4.08 -4.36 9.78
C HIS A 157 4.16 -2.84 9.96
N TRP A 158 4.07 -2.36 11.21
CA TRP A 158 4.19 -0.92 11.49
C TRP A 158 5.55 -0.35 11.07
N VAL A 159 6.63 -1.13 11.22
CA VAL A 159 7.97 -0.71 10.78
C VAL A 159 7.99 -0.45 9.28
N TRP A 160 7.34 -1.29 8.48
CA TRP A 160 7.25 -1.11 7.03
C TRP A 160 6.28 0.00 6.63
N ASP A 161 5.13 0.09 7.29
CA ASP A 161 4.13 1.11 6.98
C ASP A 161 4.60 2.53 7.29
N THR A 162 5.33 2.68 8.38
CA THR A 162 5.59 3.99 8.98
C THR A 162 7.04 4.18 9.42
N GLY A 163 7.59 3.27 10.21
CA GLY A 163 8.86 3.47 10.88
C GLY A 163 10.02 3.73 9.92
N LEU A 164 10.16 2.90 8.88
CA LEU A 164 11.22 3.05 7.87
C LEU A 164 11.00 4.29 6.99
N LEU A 165 9.74 4.63 6.71
CA LEU A 165 9.42 5.81 5.92
C LEU A 165 9.75 7.11 6.68
N GLU A 166 9.47 7.17 7.98
CA GLU A 166 9.86 8.29 8.85
C GLU A 166 11.39 8.50 8.87
N HIS A 167 12.20 7.43 8.73
CA HIS A 167 13.67 7.51 8.64
C HIS A 167 14.17 8.04 7.30
N ILE A 168 13.42 7.90 6.23
CA ILE A 168 13.71 8.57 4.95
C ILE A 168 13.59 10.09 5.10
N ASN A 169 12.92 10.56 6.15
CA ASN A 169 12.92 11.89 6.78
C ASN A 169 12.73 13.07 5.84
N ARG A 170 11.62 13.09 5.13
CA ARG A 170 11.21 14.25 4.32
C ARG A 170 9.72 14.46 4.47
N ASN A 171 9.27 15.69 4.31
CA ASN A 171 7.84 15.85 4.14
C ASN A 171 7.39 15.15 2.84
N GLN A 172 6.16 14.74 2.80
CA GLN A 172 5.58 13.94 1.71
C GLN A 172 5.74 14.60 0.32
N GLN A 173 5.69 15.93 0.23
CA GLN A 173 5.82 16.68 -1.02
C GLN A 173 7.26 16.61 -1.55
N ASP A 174 8.25 16.77 -0.68
CA ASP A 174 9.67 16.72 -1.05
C ASP A 174 10.06 15.29 -1.45
N LEU A 175 9.60 14.27 -0.70
CA LEU A 175 9.85 12.87 -1.03
C LEU A 175 9.21 12.50 -2.38
N ALA A 176 7.92 12.80 -2.58
CA ALA A 176 7.25 12.54 -3.85
C ALA A 176 7.92 13.26 -5.04
N ALA A 177 8.38 14.51 -4.82
CA ALA A 177 9.09 15.26 -5.85
C ALA A 177 10.46 14.67 -6.18
N GLU A 178 11.15 14.10 -5.20
CA GLU A 178 12.44 13.43 -5.41
C GLU A 178 12.26 12.11 -6.15
N LEU A 179 11.40 11.22 -5.65
CA LEU A 179 11.11 9.94 -6.26
C LEU A 179 10.67 10.13 -7.73
N ALA A 180 9.72 11.03 -7.97
CA ALA A 180 9.24 11.29 -9.32
C ALA A 180 10.30 11.82 -10.31
N ARG A 181 11.45 12.33 -9.83
CA ARG A 181 12.56 12.73 -10.72
C ARG A 181 13.37 11.54 -11.25
N HIS A 182 13.33 10.42 -10.54
CA HIS A 182 14.06 9.21 -10.95
C HIS A 182 13.26 8.37 -11.94
N ILE A 183 11.94 8.55 -11.99
CA ILE A 183 11.05 7.77 -12.86
C ILE A 183 11.22 8.19 -14.32
N THR A 184 11.76 7.29 -15.13
CA THR A 184 11.95 7.48 -16.56
C THR A 184 10.70 7.10 -17.37
N ASP A 185 10.68 7.43 -18.67
CA ASP A 185 9.64 6.97 -19.60
C ASP A 185 9.66 5.45 -19.77
N GLU A 186 10.86 4.84 -19.70
CA GLU A 186 11.04 3.38 -19.76
C GLU A 186 10.46 2.70 -18.50
N ASP A 187 10.69 3.27 -17.32
CA ASP A 187 10.12 2.78 -16.07
C ASP A 187 8.60 2.80 -16.14
N ARG A 188 8.01 3.91 -16.57
CA ARG A 188 6.55 4.03 -16.71
C ARG A 188 5.97 3.01 -17.69
N ALA A 189 6.64 2.80 -18.82
CA ALA A 189 6.20 1.82 -19.81
C ALA A 189 6.33 0.38 -19.30
N THR A 190 7.36 0.08 -18.52
CA THR A 190 7.63 -1.25 -17.97
C THR A 190 6.73 -1.56 -16.77
N TRP A 191 6.62 -0.62 -15.82
CA TRP A 191 5.88 -0.83 -14.57
C TRP A 191 4.37 -0.97 -14.75
N THR A 192 3.83 -0.43 -15.84
CA THR A 192 2.40 -0.55 -16.16
C THR A 192 2.05 -1.85 -16.92
N GLN A 193 3.03 -2.72 -17.16
CA GLN A 193 2.78 -4.05 -17.74
C GLN A 193 2.22 -5.01 -16.68
N GLY A 194 1.60 -6.09 -17.16
CA GLY A 194 1.02 -7.12 -16.31
C GLY A 194 -0.36 -6.77 -15.77
N SER A 195 -0.83 -7.56 -14.84
CA SER A 195 -2.11 -7.44 -14.16
C SER A 195 -1.94 -6.94 -12.72
N ILE A 196 -3.05 -6.66 -12.03
CA ILE A 196 -3.05 -6.36 -10.59
C ILE A 196 -2.51 -7.57 -9.80
N GLU A 197 -2.82 -8.80 -10.21
CA GLU A 197 -2.29 -10.01 -9.61
C GLU A 197 -0.75 -10.10 -9.75
N ASP A 198 -0.21 -9.73 -10.92
CA ASP A 198 1.25 -9.69 -11.15
C ASP A 198 1.94 -8.68 -10.22
N TRP A 199 1.28 -7.52 -9.98
CA TRP A 199 1.80 -6.47 -9.12
C TRP A 199 1.81 -6.88 -7.64
N VAL A 200 0.75 -7.54 -7.18
CA VAL A 200 0.68 -8.13 -5.84
C VAL A 200 1.76 -9.21 -5.66
N MET A 201 1.90 -10.11 -6.62
CA MET A 201 2.96 -11.13 -6.55
C MET A 201 4.37 -10.55 -6.64
N GLU A 202 4.53 -9.35 -7.16
CA GLU A 202 5.80 -8.61 -7.04
C GLU A 202 6.03 -8.19 -5.57
N GLY A 203 5.04 -7.61 -4.90
CA GLY A 203 5.08 -7.26 -3.48
C GLY A 203 5.35 -8.47 -2.60
N HIS A 204 4.65 -9.58 -2.84
CA HIS A 204 4.85 -10.85 -2.15
C HIS A 204 6.32 -11.34 -2.23
N ARG A 205 6.93 -11.33 -3.44
CA ARG A 205 8.35 -11.70 -3.59
C ARG A 205 9.29 -10.77 -2.83
N LEU A 206 8.95 -9.48 -2.72
CA LEU A 206 9.73 -8.53 -1.92
C LEU A 206 9.57 -8.79 -0.43
N ALA A 207 8.38 -9.18 0.03
CA ALA A 207 8.18 -9.62 1.41
C ALA A 207 9.07 -10.84 1.72
N GLN A 208 9.06 -11.86 0.87
CA GLN A 208 9.93 -13.04 1.02
C GLN A 208 11.41 -12.67 1.05
N ALA A 209 11.87 -11.84 0.10
CA ALA A 209 13.28 -11.58 -0.10
C ALA A 209 13.87 -10.60 0.92
N VAL A 210 13.10 -9.56 1.31
CA VAL A 210 13.61 -8.44 2.10
C VAL A 210 12.92 -8.33 3.45
N ALA A 211 11.58 -8.22 3.50
CA ALA A 211 10.91 -7.98 4.78
C ALA A 211 11.13 -9.10 5.78
N TYR A 212 11.03 -10.35 5.33
CA TYR A 212 11.33 -11.53 6.17
C TYR A 212 12.73 -12.10 5.92
N GLY A 213 13.21 -12.06 4.67
CA GLY A 213 14.47 -12.68 4.29
C GLY A 213 15.67 -12.12 5.05
N ASP A 214 15.68 -10.83 5.29
CA ASP A 214 16.76 -10.12 6.00
C ASP A 214 16.49 -9.91 7.48
N LEU A 215 15.30 -10.31 7.99
CA LEU A 215 14.88 -10.08 9.37
C LEU A 215 15.68 -10.92 10.40
N GLY A 216 16.26 -12.05 9.97
CA GLY A 216 16.95 -12.99 10.83
C GLY A 216 16.02 -13.82 11.72
N SER A 217 16.61 -14.75 12.50
CA SER A 217 15.87 -15.76 13.28
C SER A 217 15.55 -15.36 14.72
N GLN A 218 15.95 -14.16 15.16
CA GLN A 218 15.70 -13.69 16.53
C GLN A 218 14.22 -13.35 16.72
N ASN A 219 13.73 -13.52 17.97
CA ASN A 219 12.37 -13.15 18.35
C ASN A 219 12.35 -12.52 19.77
N PRO A 220 12.10 -11.20 19.91
CA PRO A 220 11.91 -10.22 18.83
C PRO A 220 13.15 -10.06 17.96
N ALA A 221 12.95 -9.84 16.65
CA ALA A 221 14.03 -9.50 15.76
C ALA A 221 14.44 -8.04 15.93
N VAL A 222 15.71 -7.71 15.65
CA VAL A 222 16.20 -6.32 15.72
C VAL A 222 16.27 -5.76 14.30
N ILE A 223 15.56 -4.67 14.06
CA ILE A 223 15.71 -3.89 12.83
C ILE A 223 17.04 -3.16 12.92
N SER A 224 18.02 -3.67 12.19
CA SER A 224 19.38 -3.13 12.19
C SER A 224 19.55 -2.07 11.10
N PRO A 225 20.59 -1.19 11.19
CA PRO A 225 20.90 -0.28 10.10
C PRO A 225 21.17 -0.96 8.75
N ASP A 226 21.66 -2.21 8.77
CA ASP A 226 21.86 -2.99 7.53
C ASP A 226 20.52 -3.45 6.94
N TYR A 227 19.56 -3.82 7.79
CA TYR A 227 18.19 -4.11 7.36
C TYR A 227 17.52 -2.88 6.75
N GLU A 228 17.58 -1.73 7.43
CA GLU A 228 17.04 -0.46 6.95
C GLU A 228 17.62 -0.07 5.58
N LYS A 229 18.94 -0.22 5.42
CA LYS A 229 19.64 0.04 4.16
C LYS A 229 19.17 -0.83 2.99
N GLN A 230 18.70 -2.04 3.26
CA GLN A 230 18.16 -2.94 2.24
C GLN A 230 16.67 -2.67 1.99
N ALA A 231 15.91 -2.34 3.02
CA ALA A 231 14.48 -2.06 2.93
C ALA A 231 14.17 -0.71 2.27
N ALA A 232 14.94 0.35 2.56
CA ALA A 232 14.66 1.69 2.06
C ALA A 232 14.52 1.78 0.53
N PRO A 233 15.44 1.25 -0.32
CA PRO A 233 15.27 1.30 -1.77
C PRO A 233 14.08 0.47 -2.27
N VAL A 234 13.65 -0.56 -1.53
CA VAL A 234 12.43 -1.32 -1.85
C VAL A 234 11.22 -0.44 -1.62
N ILE A 235 11.14 0.22 -0.47
CA ILE A 235 10.05 1.15 -0.11
C ILE A 235 9.94 2.26 -1.17
N GLU A 236 11.05 2.93 -1.48
CA GLU A 236 11.10 4.00 -2.48
C GLU A 236 10.58 3.51 -3.84
N THR A 237 11.08 2.38 -4.32
CA THR A 237 10.65 1.80 -5.61
C THR A 237 9.18 1.39 -5.60
N GLN A 238 8.65 0.87 -4.50
CA GLN A 238 7.24 0.49 -4.41
C GLN A 238 6.33 1.73 -4.39
N LEU A 239 6.72 2.82 -3.73
CA LEU A 239 6.00 4.09 -3.77
C LEU A 239 5.98 4.69 -5.20
N GLU A 240 7.12 4.64 -5.91
CA GLU A 240 7.22 5.06 -7.31
C GLU A 240 6.28 4.25 -8.22
N LYS A 241 6.33 2.92 -8.12
CA LYS A 241 5.47 2.02 -8.90
C LYS A 241 4.00 2.22 -8.57
N ALA A 242 3.64 2.33 -7.29
CA ALA A 242 2.28 2.60 -6.86
C ALA A 242 1.73 3.88 -7.50
N GLY A 243 2.49 4.98 -7.46
CA GLY A 243 2.08 6.24 -8.06
C GLY A 243 1.90 6.16 -9.58
N VAL A 244 2.84 5.53 -10.29
CA VAL A 244 2.76 5.33 -11.75
C VAL A 244 1.57 4.43 -12.13
N ARG A 245 1.38 3.31 -11.42
CA ARG A 245 0.28 2.37 -11.67
C ARG A 245 -1.08 2.96 -11.33
N LEU A 246 -1.17 3.75 -10.26
CA LEU A 246 -2.38 4.51 -9.93
C LEU A 246 -2.74 5.49 -11.04
N ALA A 247 -1.79 6.28 -11.52
CA ALA A 247 -2.00 7.20 -12.64
C ALA A 247 -2.47 6.45 -13.91
N TYR A 248 -1.84 5.32 -14.24
CA TYR A 248 -2.22 4.50 -15.38
C TYR A 248 -3.67 3.99 -15.28
N LEU A 249 -4.07 3.48 -14.12
CA LEU A 249 -5.41 2.97 -13.87
C LEU A 249 -6.45 4.10 -13.96
N LEU A 250 -6.17 5.25 -13.32
CA LEU A 250 -7.08 6.40 -13.33
C LEU A 250 -7.17 7.07 -14.71
N ASN A 251 -6.07 7.18 -15.45
CA ASN A 251 -6.07 7.65 -16.85
C ASN A 251 -6.92 6.75 -17.75
N THR A 252 -7.07 5.48 -17.40
CA THR A 252 -7.89 4.53 -18.16
C THR A 252 -9.35 4.55 -17.72
N ALA A 253 -9.62 4.72 -16.44
CA ALA A 253 -10.96 4.64 -15.86
C ALA A 253 -11.74 5.97 -15.93
N LEU A 254 -11.05 7.10 -15.97
CA LEU A 254 -11.64 8.45 -15.95
C LEU A 254 -11.54 9.17 -17.32
N LYS A 255 -11.74 8.42 -18.41
CA LYS A 255 -11.79 8.99 -19.79
C LYS A 255 -13.14 9.60 -20.12
#